data_d897378a4711a02a5fd54a856dc267a8
#
_entry.id   d897378a4711a02a5fd54a856dc267a8
#
_cell.length_a   1.000
_cell.length_b   1.000
_cell.length_c   1.000
_cell.angle_alpha   90.00
_cell.angle_beta   90.00
_cell.angle_gamma   90.00
#
_symmetry.space_group_name_H-M   'P 1'
#
loop_
_entity.id
_entity.type
_entity.pdbx_description
1 polymer ?
#
loop_
_entity_poly.entity_id
_entity_poly.type
_entity_poly.pdbx_seq_one_letter_code
_entity_poly.pdbx_strand_id
1 'polypeptide(L)'
;HTSGDYETPPMAPKMHQVCLAVGKRQSGKSTAVINLIELMGFDYTIAVSPTMKSNKELMDRLKIKHVFENVDDPSLVDGIKKIVEDEATDLERYRDELRRYRQLIRAINSDHLPIDEGDLVSFYADRDFLKPKHTWDGRKPKIAILFDDCLGSDLYTKPRKLNALSTYSRHVGQLKEGGSIGVSLFFMIQAFKCQAGGLNKVIRNQCTSLILFKTKDN
;
A
#
# COMPACT_ATOMS: atom_id res chain seq x y z
N HIS A 1 -3.84 12.33 -12.50
CA HIS A 1 -3.95 12.70 -11.07
C HIS A 1 -4.53 11.54 -10.26
N THR A 2 -3.66 10.68 -9.73
CA THR A 2 -4.06 9.48 -8.95
C THR A 2 -4.60 9.80 -7.56
N SER A 3 -4.39 11.00 -7.04
CA SER A 3 -4.85 11.42 -5.70
C SER A 3 -6.34 11.76 -5.63
N GLY A 4 -7.03 11.94 -6.76
CA GLY A 4 -8.48 12.21 -6.80
C GLY A 4 -9.35 10.96 -6.61
N ASP A 5 -8.73 9.76 -6.70
CA ASP A 5 -9.45 8.48 -6.58
C ASP A 5 -9.69 8.06 -5.12
N TYR A 6 -9.14 8.82 -4.15
CA TYR A 6 -9.18 8.44 -2.73
C TYR A 6 -9.74 9.58 -1.88
N GLU A 7 -10.79 9.28 -1.16
CA GLU A 7 -11.31 10.18 -0.13
C GLU A 7 -10.47 10.05 1.15
N THR A 8 -9.99 11.19 1.65
CA THR A 8 -9.34 11.30 2.95
C THR A 8 -10.11 12.30 3.82
N PRO A 9 -10.13 12.13 5.14
CA PRO A 9 -10.73 13.12 6.04
C PRO A 9 -10.13 14.52 5.80
N PRO A 10 -10.90 15.62 5.94
CA PRO A 10 -10.43 16.98 5.63
C PRO A 10 -9.17 17.41 6.35
N MET A 11 -8.93 16.86 7.55
CA MET A 11 -7.75 17.15 8.39
C MET A 11 -6.57 16.21 8.12
N ALA A 12 -6.76 15.15 7.33
CA ALA A 12 -5.70 14.18 7.05
C ALA A 12 -4.85 14.61 5.86
N PRO A 13 -3.56 14.22 5.82
CA PRO A 13 -2.73 14.39 4.64
C PRO A 13 -3.31 13.67 3.42
N LYS A 14 -2.92 14.11 2.23
CA LYS A 14 -3.32 13.44 0.99
C LYS A 14 -2.71 12.04 0.91
N MET A 15 -3.38 11.13 0.18
CA MET A 15 -2.85 9.79 -0.09
C MET A 15 -1.51 9.84 -0.85
N HIS A 16 -0.81 8.71 -0.80
CA HIS A 16 0.52 8.51 -1.40
C HIS A 16 1.57 9.48 -0.83
N GLN A 17 1.49 9.70 0.47
CA GLN A 17 2.46 10.52 1.19
C GLN A 17 3.72 9.76 1.57
N VAL A 18 4.78 10.50 1.83
CA VAL A 18 5.98 10.06 2.55
C VAL A 18 6.00 10.81 3.89
N CYS A 19 5.67 10.11 4.96
CA CYS A 19 5.62 10.65 6.31
C CYS A 19 6.85 10.24 7.10
N LEU A 20 7.53 11.23 7.71
CA LEU A 20 8.63 10.99 8.63
C LEU A 20 8.19 11.36 10.04
N ALA A 21 8.24 10.41 10.97
CA ALA A 21 8.04 10.65 12.39
C ALA A 21 9.39 10.55 13.11
N VAL A 22 9.87 11.67 13.64
CA VAL A 22 11.18 11.81 14.27
C VAL A 22 11.03 12.02 15.76
N GLY A 23 11.69 11.21 16.55
CA GLY A 23 11.69 11.34 18.02
C GLY A 23 12.40 10.19 18.69
N LYS A 24 12.89 10.44 19.90
CA LYS A 24 13.56 9.43 20.74
C LYS A 24 12.59 8.29 21.11
N ARG A 25 13.11 7.20 21.64
CA ARG A 25 12.29 6.14 22.25
C ARG A 25 11.36 6.74 23.31
N GLN A 26 10.15 6.22 23.43
CA GLN A 26 9.12 6.67 24.38
C GLN A 26 8.67 8.13 24.23
N SER A 27 8.87 8.74 23.07
CA SER A 27 8.41 10.13 22.80
C SER A 27 6.93 10.23 22.42
N GLY A 28 6.20 9.14 22.30
CA GLY A 28 4.84 9.09 21.74
C GLY A 28 4.78 8.98 20.21
N LYS A 29 5.94 8.87 19.56
CA LYS A 29 6.08 8.78 18.09
C LYS A 29 5.21 7.66 17.51
N SER A 30 5.32 6.45 18.05
CA SER A 30 4.56 5.29 17.56
C SER A 30 3.05 5.53 17.69
N THR A 31 2.59 6.05 18.80
CA THR A 31 1.17 6.38 19.03
C THR A 31 0.65 7.37 17.98
N ALA A 32 1.42 8.43 17.69
CA ALA A 32 1.01 9.44 16.72
C ALA A 32 0.93 8.86 15.29
N VAL A 33 1.92 8.04 14.89
CA VAL A 33 1.92 7.40 13.57
C VAL A 33 0.77 6.41 13.44
N ILE A 34 0.52 5.61 14.47
CA ILE A 34 -0.60 4.66 14.50
C ILE A 34 -1.93 5.40 14.35
N ASN A 35 -2.16 6.43 15.14
CA ASN A 35 -3.38 7.23 15.08
C ASN A 35 -3.55 7.91 13.70
N LEU A 36 -2.46 8.36 13.09
CA LEU A 36 -2.50 8.93 11.74
C LEU A 36 -2.88 7.88 10.69
N ILE A 37 -2.29 6.69 10.74
CA ILE A 37 -2.61 5.59 9.82
C ILE A 37 -4.09 5.19 9.98
N GLU A 38 -4.58 5.06 11.21
CA GLU A 38 -5.99 4.78 11.50
C GLU A 38 -6.91 5.88 10.96
N LEU A 39 -6.59 7.16 11.22
CA LEU A 39 -7.36 8.31 10.75
C LEU A 39 -7.47 8.35 9.23
N MET A 40 -6.40 8.01 8.51
CA MET A 40 -6.39 8.00 7.06
C MET A 40 -7.19 6.85 6.45
N GLY A 41 -7.56 5.84 7.24
CA GLY A 41 -8.44 4.75 6.83
C GLY A 41 -7.84 3.86 5.75
N PHE A 42 -6.60 3.41 5.93
CA PHE A 42 -5.99 2.42 5.05
C PHE A 42 -6.74 1.08 5.12
N ASP A 43 -6.79 0.37 4.00
CA ASP A 43 -7.41 -0.95 3.93
C ASP A 43 -6.54 -1.99 4.63
N TYR A 44 -5.22 -1.86 4.45
CA TYR A 44 -4.24 -2.63 5.21
C TYR A 44 -2.87 -1.95 5.22
N THR A 45 -2.01 -2.45 6.10
CA THR A 45 -0.62 -1.99 6.26
C THR A 45 0.35 -3.13 5.98
N ILE A 46 1.45 -2.82 5.31
CA ILE A 46 2.63 -3.66 5.20
C ILE A 46 3.63 -3.15 6.24
N ALA A 47 4.06 -4.01 7.16
CA ALA A 47 5.04 -3.63 8.16
C ALA A 47 6.43 -4.14 7.79
N VAL A 48 7.42 -3.25 7.92
CA VAL A 48 8.84 -3.56 7.80
C VAL A 48 9.47 -3.29 9.16
N SER A 49 9.63 -4.32 9.95
CA SER A 49 10.14 -4.20 11.32
C SER A 49 10.55 -5.57 11.87
N PRO A 50 11.73 -5.69 12.48
CA PRO A 50 12.19 -6.94 13.08
C PRO A 50 11.39 -7.35 14.33
N THR A 51 10.58 -6.46 14.90
CA THR A 51 9.87 -6.69 16.18
C THR A 51 8.35 -6.71 16.04
N MET A 52 7.79 -6.50 14.85
CA MET A 52 6.36 -6.29 14.65
C MET A 52 5.49 -7.48 15.08
N LYS A 53 5.90 -8.70 14.76
CA LYS A 53 5.11 -9.91 15.06
C LYS A 53 4.90 -10.16 16.56
N SER A 54 5.73 -9.59 17.42
CA SER A 54 5.56 -9.69 18.87
C SER A 54 4.41 -8.83 19.42
N ASN A 55 3.90 -7.87 18.62
CA ASN A 55 2.86 -6.93 19.04
C ASN A 55 1.54 -7.16 18.30
N LYS A 56 0.76 -8.14 18.76
CA LYS A 56 -0.53 -8.51 18.15
C LYS A 56 -1.55 -7.37 18.15
N GLU A 57 -1.64 -6.61 19.23
CA GLU A 57 -2.56 -5.47 19.33
C GLU A 57 -2.28 -4.43 18.23
N LEU A 58 -1.01 -4.12 18.01
CA LEU A 58 -0.60 -3.19 16.97
C LEU A 58 -0.89 -3.74 15.57
N MET A 59 -0.66 -5.05 15.37
CA MET A 59 -0.97 -5.71 14.11
C MET A 59 -2.45 -5.60 13.76
N ASP A 60 -3.33 -5.80 14.73
CA ASP A 60 -4.78 -5.73 14.54
C ASP A 60 -5.23 -4.27 14.29
N ARG A 61 -4.76 -3.32 15.09
CA ARG A 61 -5.09 -1.90 14.94
C ARG A 61 -4.73 -1.35 13.56
N LEU A 62 -3.54 -1.67 13.06
CA LEU A 62 -3.05 -1.22 11.77
C LEU A 62 -3.48 -2.12 10.60
N LYS A 63 -4.27 -3.16 10.86
CA LYS A 63 -4.68 -4.14 9.85
C LYS A 63 -3.48 -4.69 9.07
N ILE A 64 -2.41 -5.08 9.79
CA ILE A 64 -1.18 -5.54 9.16
C ILE A 64 -1.42 -6.87 8.46
N LYS A 65 -1.28 -6.88 7.13
CA LYS A 65 -1.47 -8.06 6.29
C LYS A 65 -0.15 -8.77 5.97
N HIS A 66 0.93 -8.02 5.87
CA HIS A 66 2.27 -8.54 5.55
C HIS A 66 3.30 -7.94 6.48
N VAL A 67 4.24 -8.77 6.93
CA VAL A 67 5.36 -8.37 7.82
C VAL A 67 6.68 -8.83 7.21
N PHE A 68 7.59 -7.88 7.01
CA PHE A 68 8.98 -8.12 6.64
C PHE A 68 9.87 -7.91 7.87
N GLU A 69 10.33 -8.98 8.49
CA GLU A 69 11.16 -8.93 9.70
C GLU A 69 12.66 -8.81 9.36
N ASN A 70 13.09 -9.44 8.27
CA ASN A 70 14.48 -9.37 7.84
C ASN A 70 14.71 -8.07 7.04
N VAL A 71 15.12 -7.03 7.75
CA VAL A 71 15.40 -5.70 7.18
C VAL A 71 16.70 -5.63 6.37
N ASP A 72 17.51 -6.70 6.40
CA ASP A 72 18.74 -6.82 5.62
C ASP A 72 18.54 -7.64 4.34
N ASP A 73 17.33 -8.14 4.09
CA ASP A 73 17.02 -8.89 2.88
C ASP A 73 17.05 -7.97 1.64
N PRO A 74 17.93 -8.22 0.65
CA PRO A 74 18.02 -7.42 -0.56
C PRO A 74 16.78 -7.49 -1.46
N SER A 75 15.91 -8.49 -1.27
CA SER A 75 14.66 -8.68 -2.00
C SER A 75 13.45 -8.02 -1.33
N LEU A 76 13.61 -7.45 -0.12
CA LEU A 76 12.53 -6.89 0.69
C LEU A 76 11.67 -5.87 -0.09
N VAL A 77 12.31 -4.89 -0.72
CA VAL A 77 11.60 -3.84 -1.47
C VAL A 77 10.91 -4.42 -2.71
N ASP A 78 11.52 -5.41 -3.36
CA ASP A 78 10.90 -6.09 -4.50
C ASP A 78 9.68 -6.91 -4.05
N GLY A 79 9.76 -7.55 -2.88
CA GLY A 79 8.63 -8.23 -2.24
C GLY A 79 7.46 -7.27 -1.96
N ILE A 80 7.74 -6.07 -1.43
CA ILE A 80 6.71 -5.04 -1.22
C ILE A 80 6.07 -4.63 -2.55
N LYS A 81 6.87 -4.35 -3.58
CA LYS A 81 6.36 -3.99 -4.91
C LYS A 81 5.48 -5.08 -5.49
N LYS A 82 5.91 -6.34 -5.38
CA LYS A 82 5.15 -7.48 -5.85
C LYS A 82 3.77 -7.57 -5.21
N ILE A 83 3.65 -7.37 -3.91
CA ILE A 83 2.35 -7.35 -3.22
C ILE A 83 1.41 -6.30 -3.85
N VAL A 84 1.91 -5.10 -4.14
CA VAL A 84 1.10 -4.03 -4.73
C VAL A 84 0.78 -4.33 -6.20
N GLU A 85 1.69 -4.94 -6.94
CA GLU A 85 1.48 -5.39 -8.33
C GLU A 85 0.45 -6.53 -8.41
N ASP A 86 0.47 -7.44 -7.44
CA ASP A 86 -0.52 -8.51 -7.33
C ASP A 86 -1.93 -7.94 -7.07
N GLU A 87 -2.07 -6.90 -6.22
CA GLU A 87 -3.35 -6.19 -6.03
C GLU A 87 -3.82 -5.49 -7.32
N ALA A 88 -2.89 -4.91 -8.10
CA ALA A 88 -3.22 -4.32 -9.39
C ALA A 88 -3.72 -5.36 -10.39
N THR A 89 -3.04 -6.50 -10.46
CA THR A 89 -3.40 -7.62 -11.33
C THR A 89 -4.76 -8.20 -10.95
N ASP A 90 -5.04 -8.37 -9.66
CA ASP A 90 -6.33 -8.86 -9.17
C ASP A 90 -7.48 -7.91 -9.50
N LEU A 91 -7.25 -6.60 -9.35
CA LEU A 91 -8.22 -5.58 -9.72
C LEU A 91 -8.52 -5.58 -11.24
N GLU A 92 -7.49 -5.73 -12.07
CA GLU A 92 -7.65 -5.80 -13.53
C GLU A 92 -8.44 -7.05 -13.93
N ARG A 93 -8.07 -8.21 -13.37
CA ARG A 93 -8.80 -9.46 -13.60
C ARG A 93 -10.28 -9.31 -13.25
N TYR A 94 -10.58 -8.80 -12.07
CA TYR A 94 -11.96 -8.53 -11.65
C TYR A 94 -12.70 -7.61 -12.61
N ARG A 95 -12.08 -6.53 -13.09
CA ARG A 95 -12.71 -5.60 -14.04
C ARG A 95 -13.03 -6.27 -15.37
N ASP A 96 -12.12 -7.12 -15.86
CA ASP A 96 -12.34 -7.87 -17.10
C ASP A 96 -13.45 -8.91 -16.93
N GLU A 97 -13.45 -9.67 -15.84
CA GLU A 97 -14.52 -10.62 -15.52
C GLU A 97 -15.88 -9.93 -15.37
N LEU A 98 -15.91 -8.79 -14.67
CA LEU A 98 -17.13 -8.01 -14.49
C LEU A 98 -17.64 -7.44 -15.81
N ARG A 99 -16.76 -7.06 -16.72
CA ARG A 99 -17.11 -6.58 -18.06
C ARG A 99 -17.77 -7.69 -18.86
N ARG A 100 -17.19 -8.88 -18.88
CA ARG A 100 -17.75 -10.09 -19.53
C ARG A 100 -19.10 -10.46 -18.92
N TYR A 101 -19.19 -10.51 -17.60
CA TYR A 101 -20.44 -10.78 -16.88
C TYR A 101 -21.55 -9.80 -17.29
N ARG A 102 -21.26 -8.49 -17.33
CA ARG A 102 -22.25 -7.48 -17.73
C ARG A 102 -22.67 -7.60 -19.20
N GLN A 103 -21.74 -7.92 -20.10
CA GLN A 103 -22.03 -8.14 -21.52
C GLN A 103 -23.01 -9.31 -21.68
N LEU A 104 -22.78 -10.38 -20.98
CA LEU A 104 -23.60 -11.58 -21.06
C LEU A 104 -25.00 -11.38 -20.45
N ILE A 105 -25.08 -10.71 -19.30
CA ILE A 105 -26.40 -10.34 -18.73
C ILE A 105 -27.20 -9.46 -19.70
N ARG A 106 -26.53 -8.54 -20.40
CA ARG A 106 -27.20 -7.72 -21.43
C ARG A 106 -27.66 -8.57 -22.61
N ALA A 107 -26.85 -9.51 -23.07
CA ALA A 107 -27.19 -10.40 -24.17
C ALA A 107 -28.38 -11.29 -23.83
N ILE A 108 -28.42 -11.86 -22.62
CA ILE A 108 -29.56 -12.68 -22.14
C ILE A 108 -30.86 -11.86 -22.04
N ASN A 109 -30.75 -10.59 -21.62
CA ASN A 109 -31.95 -9.72 -21.44
C ASN A 109 -32.38 -9.02 -22.73
N SER A 110 -31.67 -9.18 -23.86
CA SER A 110 -32.03 -8.59 -25.13
C SER A 110 -32.26 -9.68 -26.17
N ASP A 111 -33.48 -9.82 -26.67
CA ASP A 111 -33.89 -10.82 -27.68
C ASP A 111 -33.18 -10.64 -29.04
N HIS A 112 -32.28 -9.65 -29.19
CA HIS A 112 -31.72 -9.24 -30.47
C HIS A 112 -30.18 -9.23 -30.55
N LEU A 113 -29.44 -9.61 -29.50
CA LEU A 113 -27.99 -9.69 -29.57
C LEU A 113 -27.55 -11.14 -29.88
N PRO A 114 -26.74 -11.37 -30.92
CA PRO A 114 -26.16 -12.68 -31.17
C PRO A 114 -25.22 -13.03 -29.99
N ILE A 115 -25.56 -14.09 -29.27
CA ILE A 115 -24.70 -14.65 -28.25
C ILE A 115 -23.81 -15.66 -28.96
N ASP A 116 -22.50 -15.55 -28.81
CA ASP A 116 -21.58 -16.56 -29.30
C ASP A 116 -21.84 -17.86 -28.53
N GLU A 117 -22.10 -18.96 -29.27
CA GLU A 117 -22.35 -20.27 -28.68
C GLU A 117 -21.19 -20.73 -27.79
N GLY A 118 -19.95 -20.34 -28.11
CA GLY A 118 -18.75 -20.62 -27.31
C GLY A 118 -18.77 -19.93 -25.95
N ASP A 119 -19.22 -18.70 -25.90
CA ASP A 119 -19.40 -17.94 -24.65
C ASP A 119 -20.53 -18.52 -23.80
N LEU A 120 -21.63 -18.98 -24.41
CA LEU A 120 -22.72 -19.67 -23.73
C LEU A 120 -22.27 -21.01 -23.14
N VAL A 121 -21.53 -21.82 -23.91
CA VAL A 121 -21.04 -23.13 -23.45
C VAL A 121 -20.04 -22.98 -22.32
N SER A 122 -19.11 -22.03 -22.39
CA SER A 122 -18.18 -21.75 -21.31
C SER A 122 -18.89 -21.26 -20.05
N PHE A 123 -20.00 -20.58 -20.22
CA PHE A 123 -20.83 -20.01 -19.19
C PHE A 123 -21.70 -21.04 -18.45
N TYR A 124 -22.24 -22.03 -19.19
CA TYR A 124 -22.99 -23.14 -18.59
C TYR A 124 -22.07 -24.24 -18.05
N ALA A 125 -20.80 -24.33 -18.52
CA ALA A 125 -19.84 -25.29 -18.02
C ALA A 125 -19.26 -24.88 -16.64
N ASP A 126 -19.12 -23.59 -16.39
CA ASP A 126 -18.85 -23.06 -15.06
C ASP A 126 -20.15 -23.01 -14.27
N ARG A 127 -20.35 -24.02 -13.41
CA ARG A 127 -21.58 -24.30 -12.66
C ARG A 127 -22.12 -23.18 -11.80
N ASP A 128 -21.40 -22.04 -11.65
CA ASP A 128 -21.76 -20.89 -10.84
C ASP A 128 -21.72 -19.60 -11.66
N PHE A 129 -22.86 -19.27 -12.25
CA PHE A 129 -23.12 -17.96 -12.85
C PHE A 129 -23.17 -16.89 -11.76
N LEU A 130 -22.07 -16.72 -11.05
CA LEU A 130 -21.98 -15.76 -9.96
C LEU A 130 -21.32 -14.48 -10.46
N LYS A 131 -21.89 -13.37 -10.04
CA LYS A 131 -21.25 -12.06 -10.22
C LYS A 131 -19.83 -12.12 -9.62
N PRO A 132 -18.78 -11.73 -10.39
CA PRO A 132 -17.41 -11.70 -9.89
C PRO A 132 -17.32 -10.93 -8.57
N LYS A 133 -16.49 -11.42 -7.66
CA LYS A 133 -16.21 -10.79 -6.37
C LYS A 133 -14.78 -10.28 -6.33
N HIS A 134 -14.57 -9.16 -5.66
CA HIS A 134 -13.26 -8.57 -5.43
C HIS A 134 -13.14 -8.14 -3.98
N THR A 135 -11.97 -8.31 -3.40
CA THR A 135 -11.72 -7.99 -1.99
C THR A 135 -12.08 -6.54 -1.65
N TRP A 136 -11.89 -5.63 -2.59
CA TRP A 136 -12.10 -4.19 -2.41
C TRP A 136 -13.29 -3.67 -3.25
N ASP A 137 -14.25 -4.50 -3.61
CA ASP A 137 -15.44 -4.13 -4.40
C ASP A 137 -15.13 -3.36 -5.70
N GLY A 138 -14.01 -3.72 -6.35
CA GLY A 138 -13.58 -3.10 -7.61
C GLY A 138 -12.90 -1.74 -7.48
N ARG A 139 -12.68 -1.26 -6.26
CA ARG A 139 -11.87 -0.06 -6.00
C ARG A 139 -10.41 -0.40 -5.76
N LYS A 140 -9.55 0.59 -5.89
CA LYS A 140 -8.14 0.49 -5.54
C LYS A 140 -7.99 0.43 -4.01
N PRO A 141 -7.21 -0.52 -3.45
CA PRO A 141 -6.93 -0.53 -2.01
C PRO A 141 -6.06 0.66 -1.60
N LYS A 142 -6.28 1.16 -0.40
CA LYS A 142 -5.42 2.14 0.27
C LYS A 142 -4.38 1.38 1.08
N ILE A 143 -3.11 1.46 0.69
CA ILE A 143 -2.01 0.69 1.29
C ILE A 143 -1.04 1.62 2.00
N ALA A 144 -0.78 1.33 3.29
CA ALA A 144 0.29 1.93 4.06
C ALA A 144 1.49 0.98 4.14
N ILE A 145 2.70 1.53 4.14
CA ILE A 145 3.92 0.81 4.45
C ILE A 145 4.57 1.49 5.64
N LEU A 146 4.73 0.74 6.74
CA LEU A 146 5.32 1.23 7.97
C LEU A 146 6.71 0.67 8.15
N PHE A 147 7.71 1.54 8.22
CA PHE A 147 9.09 1.21 8.52
C PHE A 147 9.40 1.58 9.98
N ASP A 148 9.68 0.58 10.80
CA ASP A 148 10.02 0.76 12.21
C ASP A 148 11.28 -0.03 12.57
N ASP A 149 12.12 0.58 13.40
CA ASP A 149 13.37 0.00 13.91
C ASP A 149 14.33 -0.52 12.82
N CYS A 150 14.42 0.20 11.69
CA CYS A 150 15.27 -0.14 10.54
C CYS A 150 16.64 0.56 10.58
N LEU A 151 16.99 1.26 11.67
CA LEU A 151 18.25 1.98 11.78
C LEU A 151 19.46 1.03 11.68
N GLY A 152 20.42 1.37 10.83
CA GLY A 152 21.64 0.58 10.64
C GLY A 152 21.50 -0.64 9.73
N SER A 153 20.28 -0.97 9.28
CA SER A 153 20.03 -2.11 8.38
C SER A 153 20.55 -1.88 6.97
N ASP A 154 20.70 -2.96 6.21
CA ASP A 154 21.02 -2.91 4.77
C ASP A 154 19.96 -2.13 3.98
N LEU A 155 18.71 -2.13 4.42
CA LEU A 155 17.66 -1.32 3.83
C LEU A 155 18.01 0.18 3.80
N TYR A 156 18.64 0.70 4.86
CA TYR A 156 19.01 2.11 4.97
C TYR A 156 20.45 2.39 4.51
N THR A 157 21.37 1.42 4.64
CA THR A 157 22.78 1.59 4.22
C THR A 157 22.96 1.35 2.73
N LYS A 158 22.11 0.52 2.10
CA LYS A 158 22.06 0.25 0.65
C LYS A 158 20.73 0.75 0.03
N PRO A 159 20.43 2.05 0.09
CA PRO A 159 19.08 2.58 -0.05
C PRO A 159 18.57 2.67 -1.48
N ARG A 160 19.28 2.18 -2.49
CA ARG A 160 18.91 2.38 -3.91
C ARG A 160 17.46 1.98 -4.23
N LYS A 161 17.03 0.79 -3.80
CA LYS A 161 15.70 0.29 -4.04
C LYS A 161 14.65 1.05 -3.23
N LEU A 162 14.96 1.37 -1.96
CA LEU A 162 14.08 2.14 -1.09
C LEU A 162 13.90 3.58 -1.58
N ASN A 163 14.98 4.21 -2.07
CA ASN A 163 14.93 5.52 -2.71
C ASN A 163 13.99 5.51 -3.92
N ALA A 164 14.11 4.49 -4.79
CA ALA A 164 13.22 4.32 -5.93
C ALA A 164 11.77 4.14 -5.49
N LEU A 165 11.50 3.32 -4.46
CA LEU A 165 10.16 3.14 -3.91
C LEU A 165 9.59 4.46 -3.38
N SER A 166 10.37 5.26 -2.64
CA SER A 166 9.91 6.53 -2.09
C SER A 166 9.63 7.59 -3.19
N THR A 167 10.47 7.61 -4.23
CA THR A 167 10.30 8.54 -5.36
C THR A 167 9.08 8.20 -6.21
N TYR A 168 8.86 6.90 -6.44
CA TYR A 168 7.80 6.41 -7.31
C TYR A 168 6.62 5.78 -6.56
N SER A 169 6.46 6.07 -5.28
CA SER A 169 5.41 5.49 -4.43
C SER A 169 3.99 5.61 -5.00
N ARG A 170 3.72 6.69 -5.73
CA ARG A 170 2.43 6.94 -6.41
C ARG A 170 2.20 6.06 -7.64
N HIS A 171 3.25 5.48 -8.19
CA HIS A 171 3.23 4.74 -9.46
C HIS A 171 3.42 3.23 -9.30
N VAL A 172 3.47 2.74 -8.07
CA VAL A 172 3.54 1.30 -7.79
C VAL A 172 2.19 0.65 -8.08
N GLY A 173 2.20 -0.55 -8.68
CA GLY A 173 0.97 -1.25 -9.08
C GLY A 173 0.24 -0.53 -10.21
N GLN A 174 0.90 -0.36 -11.37
CA GLN A 174 0.33 0.29 -12.54
C GLN A 174 -0.82 -0.55 -13.12
N LEU A 175 -1.84 0.13 -13.65
CA LEU A 175 -3.00 -0.44 -14.29
C LEU A 175 -2.98 -0.20 -15.81
N LYS A 176 -3.42 -1.17 -16.59
CA LYS A 176 -3.45 -1.12 -18.07
C LYS A 176 -4.28 0.05 -18.60
N GLU A 177 -5.39 0.35 -17.93
CA GLU A 177 -6.29 1.44 -18.28
C GLU A 177 -5.80 2.82 -17.79
N GLY A 178 -4.59 2.86 -17.23
CA GLY A 178 -3.97 4.05 -16.67
C GLY A 178 -4.17 4.21 -15.16
N GLY A 179 -3.28 5.00 -14.57
CA GLY A 179 -3.18 5.15 -13.12
C GLY A 179 -2.45 3.99 -12.44
N SER A 180 -2.46 3.98 -11.13
CA SER A 180 -1.79 2.98 -10.29
C SER A 180 -2.48 2.87 -8.94
N ILE A 181 -2.18 1.83 -8.19
CA ILE A 181 -2.64 1.68 -6.81
C ILE A 181 -1.91 2.72 -5.94
N GLY A 182 -0.59 2.76 -6.02
CA GLY A 182 0.22 3.63 -5.16
C GLY A 182 0.25 3.20 -3.70
N VAL A 183 1.20 3.75 -2.95
CA VAL A 183 1.38 3.47 -1.53
C VAL A 183 1.72 4.73 -0.75
N SER A 184 1.38 4.76 0.54
CA SER A 184 1.87 5.77 1.49
C SER A 184 2.96 5.17 2.37
N LEU A 185 4.05 5.89 2.58
CA LEU A 185 5.20 5.43 3.34
C LEU A 185 5.28 6.18 4.67
N PHE A 186 5.45 5.44 5.74
CA PHE A 186 5.60 5.95 7.10
C PHE A 186 6.91 5.45 7.68
N PHE A 187 7.82 6.36 7.98
CA PHE A 187 9.12 6.06 8.57
C PHE A 187 9.17 6.55 10.01
N MET A 188 9.34 5.62 10.94
CA MET A 188 9.60 5.95 12.35
C MET A 188 11.11 5.95 12.59
N ILE A 189 11.68 7.13 12.80
CA ILE A 189 13.13 7.32 12.97
C ILE A 189 13.45 8.01 14.29
N GLN A 190 14.65 7.73 14.83
CA GLN A 190 15.07 8.31 16.11
C GLN A 190 15.75 9.67 15.95
N ALA A 191 16.41 9.89 14.81
CA ALA A 191 17.08 11.14 14.47
C ALA A 191 16.88 11.50 13.00
N PHE A 192 16.64 12.79 12.72
CA PHE A 192 16.47 13.28 11.35
C PHE A 192 17.77 13.26 10.54
N LYS A 193 18.88 13.58 11.22
CA LYS A 193 20.22 13.48 10.65
C LYS A 193 20.99 12.42 11.43
N CYS A 194 21.38 11.34 10.75
CA CYS A 194 22.28 10.34 11.28
C CYS A 194 23.44 10.19 10.31
N GLN A 195 24.68 10.19 10.83
CA GLN A 195 25.88 10.10 9.98
C GLN A 195 26.06 8.72 9.37
N ALA A 196 25.61 7.67 10.05
CA ALA A 196 25.70 6.30 9.57
C ALA A 196 24.39 5.53 9.84
N GLY A 197 23.93 4.78 8.84
CA GLY A 197 22.77 3.88 8.98
C GLY A 197 21.41 4.54 9.16
N GLY A 198 21.33 5.87 9.02
CA GLY A 198 20.09 6.62 9.10
C GLY A 198 19.36 6.74 7.76
N LEU A 199 18.18 7.36 7.79
CA LEU A 199 17.36 7.54 6.60
C LEU A 199 18.06 8.44 5.56
N ASN A 200 18.11 7.99 4.33
CA ASN A 200 18.81 8.65 3.21
C ASN A 200 18.22 10.04 2.91
N LYS A 201 19.10 10.95 2.42
CA LYS A 201 18.72 12.31 2.00
C LYS A 201 17.64 12.30 0.91
N VAL A 202 17.67 11.35 -0.03
CA VAL A 202 16.66 11.25 -1.10
C VAL A 202 15.27 11.06 -0.51
N ILE A 203 15.09 10.13 0.43
CA ILE A 203 13.81 9.88 1.09
C ILE A 203 13.37 11.10 1.90
N ARG A 204 14.29 11.75 2.62
CA ARG A 204 13.97 12.98 3.36
C ARG A 204 13.50 14.11 2.45
N ASN A 205 14.04 14.21 1.24
CA ASN A 205 13.60 15.20 0.26
C ASN A 205 12.23 14.86 -0.37
N GLN A 206 11.78 13.61 -0.31
CA GLN A 206 10.44 13.18 -0.73
C GLN A 206 9.39 13.35 0.38
N CYS A 207 9.81 13.77 1.58
CA CYS A 207 8.92 13.94 2.72
C CYS A 207 7.82 14.96 2.40
N THR A 208 6.58 14.52 2.52
CA THR A 208 5.38 15.35 2.35
C THR A 208 4.75 15.70 3.69
N SER A 209 5.04 14.91 4.73
CA SER A 209 4.53 15.12 6.08
C SER A 209 5.62 14.81 7.11
N LEU A 210 5.84 15.72 8.05
CA LEU A 210 6.85 15.60 9.09
C LEU A 210 6.22 15.75 10.47
N ILE A 211 6.40 14.73 11.32
CA ILE A 211 5.98 14.73 12.71
C ILE A 211 7.24 14.79 13.59
N LEU A 212 7.40 15.89 14.29
CA LEU A 212 8.55 16.12 15.18
C LEU A 212 8.11 16.00 16.63
N PHE A 213 8.80 15.16 17.38
CA PHE A 213 8.69 15.09 18.82
C PHE A 213 9.85 15.83 19.48
N LYS A 214 9.59 16.43 20.63
CA LYS A 214 10.62 17.15 21.40
C LYS A 214 11.80 16.22 21.64
N THR A 215 12.96 16.57 21.10
CA THR A 215 14.25 15.97 21.46
C THR A 215 14.80 16.74 22.66
N LYS A 216 15.40 16.02 23.62
CA LYS A 216 16.01 16.65 24.82
C LYS A 216 17.40 17.26 24.51
N ASP A 217 17.71 17.53 23.27
CA ASP A 217 18.93 18.21 22.92
C ASP A 217 18.66 19.71 22.98
N ASN A 218 19.25 20.34 23.99
CA ASN A 218 19.34 21.79 24.12
C ASN A 218 20.19 22.35 22.98
#